data_34b9f6907beff50173f9594eee214e96
#
_entry.id   34b9f6907beff50173f9594eee214e96
#
_cell.length_a   1.000
_cell.length_b   1.000
_cell.length_c   1.000
_cell.angle_alpha   90.00
_cell.angle_beta   90.00
_cell.angle_gamma   90.00
#
_symmetry.space_group_name_H-M   'P 1'
#
loop_
_entity.id
_entity.type
_entity.pdbx_description
1 polymer ?
#
loop_
_entity_poly.entity_id
_entity_poly.type
_entity_poly.pdbx_seq_one_letter_code
_entity_poly.pdbx_strand_id
1 'polypeptide(L)'
;MSPTIAPATHTRSPHSLSPDEVLNELNTSTNGLSTQDANQKLSAIGPNRLAETPPTPAWKRLVAQFSNLLTIILIAAAVISLVVAREIKTPAVVFVVVFMNAIIGFVQENKAEASLSALRRMLASSARIKRDGSWVNVDTADIVPGDIVLVEAGDRIPADGRLLSATNLEIEEAALTGESLAVSKTL
;
A
#
# COMPACT_ATOMS: atom_id res chain seq x y z
N MET A 1 10.01 11.44 11.77
CA MET A 1 11.23 11.09 11.03
C MET A 1 10.94 9.77 10.37
N SER A 2 10.68 9.78 9.07
CA SER A 2 10.45 8.55 8.31
C SER A 2 11.81 7.90 8.03
N PRO A 3 11.99 6.60 8.24
CA PRO A 3 13.20 5.94 7.79
C PRO A 3 13.19 5.92 6.27
N THR A 4 14.09 6.68 5.67
CA THR A 4 14.43 6.55 4.25
C THR A 4 15.04 5.17 4.11
N ILE A 5 14.32 4.25 3.48
CA ILE A 5 14.88 2.98 3.04
C ILE A 5 15.96 3.33 2.03
N ALA A 6 17.23 3.20 2.43
CA ALA A 6 18.33 3.32 1.51
C ALA A 6 18.18 2.19 0.47
N PRO A 7 18.14 2.48 -0.84
CA PRO A 7 18.17 1.44 -1.84
C PRO A 7 19.48 0.66 -1.63
N ALA A 8 19.39 -0.67 -1.70
CA ALA A 8 20.57 -1.50 -1.74
C ALA A 8 21.50 -0.91 -2.83
N THR A 9 22.70 -0.50 -2.45
CA THR A 9 23.69 0.09 -3.35
C THR A 9 24.19 -0.99 -4.29
N HIS A 10 23.38 -1.35 -5.29
CA HIS A 10 23.86 -2.14 -6.41
C HIS A 10 24.80 -1.27 -7.22
N THR A 11 26.06 -1.64 -7.27
CA THR A 11 27.10 -0.93 -8.04
C THR A 11 26.82 -1.00 -9.55
N ARG A 12 25.95 -1.93 -9.97
CA ARG A 12 25.44 -2.10 -11.34
C ARG A 12 23.95 -2.42 -11.32
N SER A 13 23.22 -1.96 -12.33
CA SER A 13 21.79 -2.26 -12.44
C SER A 13 21.54 -3.76 -12.66
N PRO A 14 20.63 -4.42 -11.93
CA PRO A 14 20.40 -5.87 -12.00
C PRO A 14 20.11 -6.41 -13.42
N HIS A 15 19.52 -5.57 -14.29
CA HIS A 15 19.23 -5.95 -15.67
C HIS A 15 20.49 -6.06 -16.55
N SER A 16 21.62 -5.49 -16.15
CA SER A 16 22.89 -5.58 -16.89
C SER A 16 23.77 -6.75 -16.45
N LEU A 17 23.35 -7.47 -15.42
CA LEU A 17 24.07 -8.62 -14.87
C LEU A 17 23.50 -9.93 -15.44
N SER A 18 24.35 -10.96 -15.56
CA SER A 18 23.87 -12.30 -15.84
C SER A 18 23.08 -12.88 -14.66
N PRO A 19 22.20 -13.87 -14.87
CA PRO A 19 21.50 -14.54 -13.78
C PRO A 19 22.41 -15.04 -12.65
N ASP A 20 23.55 -15.64 -13.00
CA ASP A 20 24.50 -16.17 -12.03
C ASP A 20 25.19 -15.07 -11.20
N GLU A 21 25.52 -13.93 -11.84
CA GLU A 21 26.06 -12.77 -11.12
C GLU A 21 25.05 -12.21 -10.11
N VAL A 22 23.76 -12.14 -10.48
CA VAL A 22 22.71 -11.67 -9.55
C VAL A 22 22.52 -12.65 -8.40
N LEU A 23 22.53 -13.97 -8.65
CA LEU A 23 22.45 -14.96 -7.57
C LEU A 23 23.61 -14.80 -6.58
N ASN A 24 24.84 -14.62 -7.09
CA ASN A 24 26.02 -14.41 -6.26
C ASN A 24 25.95 -13.10 -5.46
N GLU A 25 25.53 -11.99 -6.09
CA GLU A 25 25.41 -10.69 -5.42
C GLU A 25 24.36 -10.72 -4.29
N LEU A 26 23.25 -11.43 -4.50
CA LEU A 26 22.19 -11.58 -3.51
C LEU A 26 22.48 -12.67 -2.47
N ASN A 27 23.62 -13.35 -2.57
CA ASN A 27 24.01 -14.50 -1.71
C ASN A 27 22.89 -15.55 -1.65
N THR A 28 22.44 -15.99 -2.83
CA THR A 28 21.39 -17.00 -3.00
C THR A 28 21.79 -18.04 -4.04
N SER A 29 20.98 -19.04 -4.22
CA SER A 29 21.19 -20.09 -5.22
C SER A 29 19.87 -20.47 -5.88
N THR A 30 19.92 -21.30 -6.93
CA THR A 30 18.73 -21.86 -7.58
C THR A 30 17.86 -22.74 -6.65
N ASN A 31 18.37 -23.11 -5.48
CA ASN A 31 17.62 -23.79 -4.41
C ASN A 31 16.87 -22.81 -3.48
N GLY A 32 17.05 -21.51 -3.69
CA GLY A 32 16.48 -20.45 -2.86
C GLY A 32 17.28 -20.19 -1.59
N LEU A 33 16.81 -19.23 -0.80
CA LEU A 33 17.36 -18.92 0.52
C LEU A 33 16.97 -19.99 1.55
N SER A 34 17.74 -20.07 2.65
CA SER A 34 17.24 -20.76 3.83
C SER A 34 16.14 -19.92 4.51
N THR A 35 15.21 -20.59 5.18
CA THR A 35 14.18 -19.91 5.98
C THR A 35 14.80 -18.98 7.03
N GLN A 36 15.94 -19.36 7.61
CA GLN A 36 16.64 -18.54 8.59
C GLN A 36 17.21 -17.26 7.98
N ASP A 37 17.88 -17.34 6.82
CA ASP A 37 18.44 -16.18 6.13
C ASP A 37 17.33 -15.23 5.66
N ALA A 38 16.23 -15.79 5.14
CA ALA A 38 15.08 -15.01 4.73
C ALA A 38 14.48 -14.22 5.91
N ASN A 39 14.30 -14.83 7.07
CA ASN A 39 13.80 -14.15 8.26
C ASN A 39 14.77 -13.06 8.77
N GLN A 40 16.07 -13.31 8.69
CA GLN A 40 17.08 -12.32 9.06
C GLN A 40 17.04 -11.12 8.10
N LYS A 41 16.96 -11.36 6.79
CA LYS A 41 16.82 -10.30 5.77
C LYS A 41 15.52 -9.52 5.97
N LEU A 42 14.41 -10.21 6.23
CA LEU A 42 13.11 -9.57 6.48
C LEU A 42 13.17 -8.65 7.71
N SER A 43 13.83 -9.08 8.77
CA SER A 43 14.00 -8.28 9.99
C SER A 43 14.90 -7.05 9.76
N ALA A 44 15.89 -7.16 8.87
CA ALA A 44 16.84 -6.09 8.58
C ALA A 44 16.28 -5.06 7.59
N ILE A 45 15.59 -5.50 6.55
CA ILE A 45 15.11 -4.67 5.42
C ILE A 45 13.67 -4.19 5.67
N GLY A 46 12.87 -5.00 6.36
CA GLY A 46 11.43 -4.79 6.53
C GLY A 46 10.60 -5.48 5.45
N PRO A 47 9.26 -5.43 5.58
CA PRO A 47 8.35 -6.10 4.67
C PRO A 47 8.34 -5.46 3.27
N ASN A 48 8.16 -6.28 2.24
CA ASN A 48 7.98 -5.85 0.85
C ASN A 48 6.59 -5.19 0.67
N ARG A 49 6.49 -3.95 1.10
CA ARG A 49 5.28 -3.11 0.99
C ARG A 49 5.66 -1.73 0.52
N LEU A 50 4.86 -1.18 -0.38
CA LEU A 50 4.97 0.24 -0.70
C LEU A 50 4.66 1.06 0.56
N ALA A 51 5.36 2.19 0.72
CA ALA A 51 5.11 3.09 1.84
C ALA A 51 3.66 3.58 1.78
N GLU A 52 2.83 3.05 2.68
CA GLU A 52 1.45 3.51 2.80
C GLU A 52 1.42 4.85 3.53
N THR A 53 0.62 5.78 3.03
CA THR A 53 0.34 7.01 3.76
C THR A 53 -0.40 6.64 5.04
N PRO A 54 0.10 7.05 6.22
CA PRO A 54 -0.56 6.72 7.47
C PRO A 54 -2.00 7.22 7.46
N PRO A 55 -2.95 6.46 8.00
CA PRO A 55 -4.35 6.84 8.03
C PRO A 55 -4.52 8.18 8.76
N THR A 56 -5.37 9.04 8.23
CA THR A 56 -5.65 10.33 8.87
C THR A 56 -6.20 10.13 10.28
N PRO A 57 -5.62 10.78 11.29
CA PRO A 57 -6.06 10.59 12.67
C PRO A 57 -7.53 11.02 12.85
N ALA A 58 -8.27 10.29 13.70
CA ALA A 58 -9.70 10.44 13.88
C ALA A 58 -10.14 11.89 14.19
N TRP A 59 -9.35 12.62 14.98
CA TRP A 59 -9.65 14.01 15.30
C TRP A 59 -9.60 14.94 14.08
N LYS A 60 -8.68 14.71 13.12
CA LYS A 60 -8.64 15.50 11.87
C LYS A 60 -9.86 15.24 11.02
N ARG A 61 -10.33 14.00 10.95
CA ARG A 61 -11.57 13.62 10.25
C ARG A 61 -12.78 14.28 10.90
N LEU A 62 -12.85 14.30 12.23
CA LEU A 62 -13.91 14.99 12.95
C LEU A 62 -13.91 16.49 12.65
N VAL A 63 -12.77 17.16 12.69
CA VAL A 63 -12.64 18.59 12.39
C VAL A 63 -13.01 18.87 10.93
N ALA A 64 -12.66 17.98 10.00
CA ALA A 64 -12.99 18.13 8.59
C ALA A 64 -14.51 18.17 8.34
N GLN A 65 -15.34 17.55 9.21
CA GLN A 65 -16.81 17.64 9.10
C GLN A 65 -17.32 19.09 9.27
N PHE A 66 -16.59 19.93 10.00
CA PHE A 66 -16.94 21.34 10.18
C PHE A 66 -16.41 22.25 9.06
N SER A 67 -15.56 21.72 8.18
CA SER A 67 -14.96 22.47 7.06
C SER A 67 -15.82 22.45 5.78
N ASN A 68 -16.98 21.82 5.79
CA ASN A 68 -17.91 21.83 4.67
C ASN A 68 -18.52 23.23 4.53
N LEU A 69 -18.60 23.74 3.30
CA LEU A 69 -19.12 25.06 2.97
C LEU A 69 -20.52 25.32 3.59
N LEU A 70 -21.39 24.30 3.50
CA LEU A 70 -22.74 24.41 4.08
C LEU A 70 -22.69 24.58 5.60
N THR A 71 -21.86 23.81 6.27
CA THR A 71 -21.66 23.88 7.72
C THR A 71 -21.11 25.25 8.14
N ILE A 72 -20.16 25.78 7.39
CA ILE A 72 -19.58 27.10 7.65
C ILE A 72 -20.67 28.21 7.51
N ILE A 73 -21.49 28.14 6.46
CA ILE A 73 -22.60 29.09 6.26
C ILE A 73 -23.60 29.00 7.41
N LEU A 74 -23.96 27.79 7.84
CA LEU A 74 -24.89 27.58 8.97
C LEU A 74 -24.32 28.15 10.28
N ILE A 75 -23.04 27.89 10.55
CA ILE A 75 -22.37 28.44 11.75
C ILE A 75 -22.31 29.97 11.68
N ALA A 76 -21.96 30.54 10.52
CA ALA A 76 -21.95 32.00 10.32
C ALA A 76 -23.33 32.60 10.55
N ALA A 77 -24.38 31.99 9.98
CA ALA A 77 -25.77 32.47 10.19
C ALA A 77 -26.19 32.37 11.66
N ALA A 78 -25.81 31.29 12.36
CA ALA A 78 -26.08 31.13 13.78
C ALA A 78 -25.38 32.21 14.64
N VAL A 79 -24.12 32.53 14.32
CA VAL A 79 -23.37 33.59 14.99
C VAL A 79 -23.97 34.95 14.73
N ILE A 80 -24.34 35.25 13.49
CA ILE A 80 -25.02 36.51 13.14
C ILE A 80 -26.35 36.64 13.90
N SER A 81 -27.16 35.59 13.93
CA SER A 81 -28.44 35.56 14.68
C SER A 81 -28.22 35.83 16.17
N LEU A 82 -27.18 35.21 16.77
CA LEU A 82 -26.88 35.43 18.18
C LEU A 82 -26.45 36.86 18.48
N VAL A 83 -25.63 37.46 17.63
CA VAL A 83 -25.04 38.80 17.85
C VAL A 83 -26.06 39.89 17.51
N VAL A 84 -26.75 39.79 16.38
CA VAL A 84 -27.64 40.84 15.85
C VAL A 84 -29.02 40.72 16.44
N ALA A 85 -29.64 39.56 16.40
CA ALA A 85 -31.00 39.36 16.90
C ALA A 85 -31.02 39.11 18.42
N ARG A 86 -29.88 38.87 19.07
CA ARG A 86 -29.78 38.54 20.49
C ARG A 86 -30.71 37.39 20.92
N GLU A 87 -31.00 36.49 19.98
CA GLU A 87 -31.84 35.32 20.17
C GLU A 87 -30.97 34.10 20.35
N ILE A 88 -31.23 33.29 21.39
CA ILE A 88 -30.42 32.08 21.71
C ILE A 88 -31.05 30.83 21.10
N LYS A 89 -32.39 30.83 20.87
CA LYS A 89 -33.08 29.58 20.45
C LYS A 89 -32.65 29.11 19.07
N THR A 90 -32.59 29.98 18.07
CA THR A 90 -32.21 29.65 16.69
C THR A 90 -30.79 29.16 16.60
N PRO A 91 -29.75 29.85 17.15
CA PRO A 91 -28.38 29.34 17.20
C PRO A 91 -28.27 28.00 17.91
N ALA A 92 -28.97 27.79 19.02
CA ALA A 92 -28.92 26.53 19.76
C ALA A 92 -29.40 25.34 18.90
N VAL A 93 -30.48 25.49 18.17
CA VAL A 93 -31.00 24.46 17.25
C VAL A 93 -29.99 24.18 16.14
N VAL A 94 -29.43 25.24 15.54
CA VAL A 94 -28.42 25.09 14.47
C VAL A 94 -27.18 24.32 14.97
N PHE A 95 -26.68 24.67 16.17
CA PHE A 95 -25.52 23.95 16.74
C PHE A 95 -25.83 22.47 17.00
N VAL A 96 -27.03 22.13 17.48
CA VAL A 96 -27.44 20.73 17.67
C VAL A 96 -27.45 20.00 16.31
N VAL A 97 -28.03 20.61 15.28
CA VAL A 97 -28.10 20.00 13.95
C VAL A 97 -26.68 19.81 13.36
N VAL A 98 -25.83 20.84 13.44
CA VAL A 98 -24.44 20.78 12.97
C VAL A 98 -23.66 19.69 13.70
N PHE A 99 -23.82 19.59 15.01
CA PHE A 99 -23.13 18.57 15.82
C PHE A 99 -23.63 17.15 15.49
N MET A 100 -24.93 16.96 15.32
CA MET A 100 -25.51 15.69 14.88
C MET A 100 -24.99 15.27 13.50
N ASN A 101 -24.96 16.22 12.54
CA ASN A 101 -24.41 15.96 11.22
C ASN A 101 -22.91 15.56 11.28
N ALA A 102 -22.12 16.24 12.12
CA ALA A 102 -20.70 15.91 12.30
C ALA A 102 -20.49 14.48 12.85
N ILE A 103 -21.33 14.05 13.81
CA ILE A 103 -21.29 12.68 14.34
C ILE A 103 -21.67 11.68 13.24
N ILE A 104 -22.76 11.92 12.53
CA ILE A 104 -23.22 11.02 11.46
C ILE A 104 -22.15 10.90 10.38
N GLY A 105 -21.60 12.02 9.89
CA GLY A 105 -20.52 12.04 8.90
C GLY A 105 -19.28 11.28 9.37
N PHE A 106 -18.86 11.51 10.60
CA PHE A 106 -17.72 10.79 11.19
C PHE A 106 -17.94 9.28 11.26
N VAL A 107 -19.14 8.83 11.66
CA VAL A 107 -19.46 7.40 11.71
C VAL A 107 -19.49 6.77 10.31
N GLN A 108 -20.06 7.48 9.32
CA GLN A 108 -20.11 7.02 7.93
C GLN A 108 -18.70 6.90 7.33
N GLU A 109 -17.86 7.91 7.54
CA GLU A 109 -16.47 7.92 7.06
C GLU A 109 -15.65 6.77 7.67
N ASN A 110 -15.78 6.54 8.98
CA ASN A 110 -15.11 5.42 9.64
C ASN A 110 -15.57 4.05 9.12
N LYS A 111 -16.87 3.88 8.83
CA LYS A 111 -17.37 2.63 8.23
C LYS A 111 -16.85 2.44 6.81
N ALA A 112 -16.81 3.50 6.00
CA ALA A 112 -16.28 3.45 4.64
C ALA A 112 -14.79 3.06 4.65
N GLU A 113 -13.97 3.68 5.51
CA GLU A 113 -12.55 3.36 5.67
C GLU A 113 -12.32 1.91 6.11
N ALA A 114 -13.12 1.43 7.08
CA ALA A 114 -13.04 0.04 7.55
C ALA A 114 -13.37 -0.96 6.42
N SER A 115 -14.40 -0.67 5.62
CA SER A 115 -14.78 -1.51 4.47
C SER A 115 -13.69 -1.54 3.40
N LEU A 116 -13.08 -0.39 3.11
CA LEU A 116 -11.99 -0.27 2.15
C LEU A 116 -10.74 -1.02 2.63
N SER A 117 -10.41 -0.92 3.91
CA SER A 117 -9.31 -1.66 4.53
C SER A 117 -9.53 -3.18 4.51
N ALA A 118 -10.77 -3.63 4.70
CA ALA A 118 -11.12 -5.04 4.60
C ALA A 118 -10.95 -5.55 3.15
N LEU A 119 -11.40 -4.78 2.16
CA LEU A 119 -11.22 -5.11 0.75
C LEU A 119 -9.73 -5.18 0.36
N ARG A 120 -8.93 -4.20 0.78
CA ARG A 120 -7.47 -4.22 0.54
C ARG A 120 -6.81 -5.46 1.12
N ARG A 121 -7.21 -5.90 2.32
CA ARG A 121 -6.69 -7.14 2.92
C ARG A 121 -7.07 -8.40 2.15
N MET A 122 -8.25 -8.44 1.53
CA MET A 122 -8.65 -9.55 0.66
C MET A 122 -7.85 -9.61 -0.65
N LEU A 123 -7.27 -8.49 -1.06
CA LEU A 123 -6.41 -8.39 -2.23
C LEU A 123 -4.92 -8.66 -1.92
N ALA A 124 -4.58 -9.02 -0.67
CA ALA A 124 -3.24 -9.46 -0.32
C ALA A 124 -2.86 -10.67 -1.19
N SER A 125 -1.85 -10.49 -2.01
CA SER A 125 -1.40 -11.52 -2.93
C SER A 125 -0.40 -12.44 -2.23
N SER A 126 -0.51 -13.74 -2.46
CA SER A 126 0.53 -14.72 -2.14
C SER A 126 1.42 -14.94 -3.35
N ALA A 127 2.65 -15.29 -3.10
CA ALA A 127 3.59 -15.70 -4.13
C ALA A 127 4.19 -17.06 -3.79
N ARG A 128 4.48 -17.84 -4.82
CA ARG A 128 5.17 -19.11 -4.68
C ARG A 128 6.67 -18.87 -4.78
N ILE A 129 7.38 -19.12 -3.70
CA ILE A 129 8.84 -18.95 -3.62
C ILE A 129 9.53 -20.25 -3.28
N LYS A 130 10.83 -20.33 -3.58
CA LYS A 130 11.65 -21.48 -3.24
C LYS A 130 12.53 -21.15 -2.03
N ARG A 131 12.33 -21.88 -0.94
CA ARG A 131 13.18 -21.82 0.27
C ARG A 131 13.54 -23.23 0.74
N ASP A 132 14.74 -23.39 1.25
CA ASP A 132 15.25 -24.69 1.69
C ASP A 132 15.08 -25.80 0.62
N GLY A 133 15.20 -25.44 -0.67
CA GLY A 133 15.03 -26.35 -1.80
C GLY A 133 13.58 -26.71 -2.15
N SER A 134 12.58 -26.23 -1.39
CA SER A 134 11.17 -26.56 -1.57
C SER A 134 10.33 -25.34 -1.95
N TRP A 135 9.27 -25.56 -2.74
CA TRP A 135 8.32 -24.51 -3.10
C TRP A 135 7.32 -24.28 -1.96
N VAL A 136 7.22 -23.04 -1.50
CA VAL A 136 6.30 -22.63 -0.43
C VAL A 136 5.51 -21.38 -0.86
N ASN A 137 4.29 -21.27 -0.38
CA ASN A 137 3.48 -20.07 -0.59
C ASN A 137 3.69 -19.12 0.61
N VAL A 138 3.99 -17.86 0.32
CA VAL A 138 4.16 -16.81 1.33
C VAL A 138 3.34 -15.58 0.96
N ASP A 139 3.05 -14.72 1.93
CA ASP A 139 2.53 -13.37 1.65
C ASP A 139 3.60 -12.59 0.86
N THR A 140 3.18 -11.83 -0.16
CA THR A 140 4.11 -11.00 -0.94
C THR A 140 4.89 -10.02 -0.07
N ALA A 141 4.34 -9.64 1.08
CA ALA A 141 5.03 -8.80 2.06
C ALA A 141 6.25 -9.46 2.71
N ASP A 142 6.31 -10.80 2.72
CA ASP A 142 7.40 -11.57 3.34
C ASP A 142 8.50 -11.97 2.35
N ILE A 143 8.39 -11.53 1.11
CA ILE A 143 9.43 -11.73 0.09
C ILE A 143 10.61 -10.82 0.39
N VAL A 144 11.81 -11.38 0.28
CA VAL A 144 13.06 -10.67 0.52
C VAL A 144 14.00 -10.75 -0.69
N PRO A 145 14.93 -9.81 -0.86
CA PRO A 145 15.93 -9.88 -1.91
C PRO A 145 16.75 -11.17 -1.83
N GLY A 146 16.75 -11.93 -2.93
CA GLY A 146 17.37 -13.25 -3.04
C GLY A 146 16.40 -14.43 -2.98
N ASP A 147 15.10 -14.20 -2.75
CA ASP A 147 14.08 -15.23 -2.95
C ASP A 147 13.95 -15.59 -4.43
N ILE A 148 13.76 -16.87 -4.72
CA ILE A 148 13.43 -17.37 -6.06
C ILE A 148 11.91 -17.48 -6.15
N VAL A 149 11.33 -16.73 -7.07
CA VAL A 149 9.86 -16.67 -7.25
C VAL A 149 9.46 -17.45 -8.48
N LEU A 150 8.44 -18.29 -8.37
CA LEU A 150 7.77 -18.91 -9.49
C LEU A 150 6.56 -18.06 -9.88
N VAL A 151 6.48 -17.71 -11.17
CA VAL A 151 5.39 -16.94 -11.74
C VAL A 151 4.73 -17.77 -12.82
N GLU A 152 3.42 -17.92 -12.73
CA GLU A 152 2.59 -18.63 -13.71
C GLU A 152 1.61 -17.65 -14.39
N ALA A 153 0.96 -18.09 -15.46
CA ALA A 153 0.00 -17.26 -16.17
C ALA A 153 -1.17 -16.82 -15.26
N GLY A 154 -1.42 -15.52 -15.22
CA GLY A 154 -2.43 -14.92 -14.35
C GLY A 154 -1.90 -14.44 -12.99
N ASP A 155 -0.66 -14.76 -12.64
CA ASP A 155 -0.04 -14.26 -11.40
C ASP A 155 0.31 -12.79 -11.52
N ARG A 156 0.32 -12.10 -10.38
CA ARG A 156 0.89 -10.76 -10.23
C ARG A 156 2.37 -10.87 -9.92
N ILE A 157 3.18 -10.05 -10.56
CA ILE A 157 4.60 -9.93 -10.23
C ILE A 157 4.74 -9.29 -8.83
N PRO A 158 5.30 -10.01 -7.84
CA PRO A 158 5.27 -9.57 -6.45
C PRO A 158 6.37 -8.57 -6.10
N ALA A 159 7.44 -8.52 -6.88
CA ALA A 159 8.60 -7.64 -6.68
C ALA A 159 9.41 -7.53 -7.97
N ASP A 160 10.32 -6.56 -8.03
CA ASP A 160 11.31 -6.49 -9.09
C ASP A 160 12.22 -7.72 -9.05
N GLY A 161 12.54 -8.27 -10.20
CA GLY A 161 13.33 -9.50 -10.28
C GLY A 161 14.14 -9.64 -11.56
N ARG A 162 15.14 -10.50 -11.51
CA ARG A 162 15.91 -10.95 -12.67
C ARG A 162 15.42 -12.34 -13.09
N LEU A 163 15.11 -12.50 -14.36
CA LEU A 163 14.69 -13.79 -14.90
C LEU A 163 15.87 -14.79 -14.84
N LEU A 164 15.60 -15.94 -14.26
CA LEU A 164 16.50 -17.09 -14.25
C LEU A 164 16.13 -18.08 -15.37
N SER A 165 14.84 -18.19 -15.68
CA SER A 165 14.29 -19.00 -16.74
C SER A 165 12.97 -18.39 -17.18
N ALA A 166 12.66 -18.43 -18.47
CA ALA A 166 11.42 -17.95 -19.01
C ALA A 166 10.98 -18.83 -20.19
N THR A 167 9.70 -19.16 -20.24
CA THR A 167 9.09 -19.87 -21.37
C THR A 167 7.88 -19.09 -21.83
N ASN A 168 7.99 -18.39 -22.95
CA ASN A 168 6.92 -17.56 -23.53
C ASN A 168 6.32 -16.57 -22.50
N LEU A 169 7.20 -15.93 -21.73
CA LEU A 169 6.77 -14.97 -20.71
C LEU A 169 6.35 -13.66 -21.34
N GLU A 170 5.08 -13.31 -21.15
CA GLU A 170 4.52 -12.01 -21.49
C GLU A 170 3.98 -11.35 -20.24
N ILE A 171 4.25 -10.07 -20.06
CA ILE A 171 3.86 -9.29 -18.88
C ILE A 171 3.01 -8.11 -19.34
N GLU A 172 1.83 -7.97 -18.75
CA GLU A 172 0.99 -6.81 -18.93
C GLU A 172 1.48 -5.69 -18.04
N GLU A 173 1.99 -4.62 -18.63
CA GLU A 173 2.57 -3.45 -17.95
C GLU A 173 1.66 -2.22 -18.05
N ALA A 174 0.39 -2.39 -18.42
CA ALA A 174 -0.55 -1.29 -18.64
C ALA A 174 -0.67 -0.32 -17.45
N ALA A 175 -0.57 -0.84 -16.24
CA ALA A 175 -0.61 -0.01 -15.02
C ALA A 175 0.60 0.93 -14.86
N LEU A 176 1.74 0.62 -15.51
CA LEU A 176 2.97 1.41 -15.43
C LEU A 176 3.17 2.27 -16.67
N THR A 177 2.92 1.71 -17.85
CA THR A 177 3.21 2.35 -19.15
C THR A 177 1.99 3.01 -19.78
N GLY A 178 0.78 2.58 -19.40
CA GLY A 178 -0.48 2.95 -20.06
C GLY A 178 -0.75 2.19 -21.38
N GLU A 179 0.16 1.31 -21.81
CA GLU A 179 0.00 0.51 -23.02
C GLU A 179 -0.69 -0.82 -22.68
N SER A 180 -1.73 -1.17 -23.43
CA SER A 180 -2.55 -2.37 -23.18
C SER A 180 -1.96 -3.66 -23.75
N LEU A 181 -0.86 -3.59 -24.50
CA LEU A 181 -0.23 -4.77 -25.08
C LEU A 181 0.75 -5.40 -24.10
N ALA A 182 0.66 -6.70 -23.95
CA ALA A 182 1.62 -7.46 -23.15
C ALA A 182 3.01 -7.42 -23.79
N VAL A 183 4.03 -7.28 -22.98
CA VAL A 183 5.44 -7.19 -23.40
C VAL A 183 6.11 -8.53 -23.17
N SER A 184 6.70 -9.10 -24.22
CA SER A 184 7.50 -10.32 -24.12
C SER A 184 8.81 -10.05 -23.38
N LYS A 185 9.14 -10.89 -22.40
CA LYS A 185 10.38 -10.80 -21.61
C LYS A 185 11.25 -12.02 -21.88
N THR A 186 12.52 -11.75 -22.10
CA THR A 186 13.55 -12.79 -22.33
C THR A 186 14.70 -12.60 -21.34
N LEU A 187 15.54 -13.66 -21.23
CA LEU A 187 16.77 -13.66 -20.42
C LEU A 187 17.79 -12.68 -20.94
#